data_1df7e9427e43af89a2287abdeb07b450
#
_entry.id   1df7e9427e43af89a2287abdeb07b450
#
_cell.length_a   1.000
_cell.length_b   1.000
_cell.length_c   1.000
_cell.angle_alpha   90.00
_cell.angle_beta   90.00
_cell.angle_gamma   90.00
#
_symmetry.space_group_name_H-M   'P 1'
#
loop_
_entity.id
_entity.type
_entity.pdbx_description
1 polymer ?
#
loop_
_entity_poly.entity_id
_entity_poly.type
_entity_poly.pdbx_seq_one_letter_code
_entity_poly.pdbx_strand_id
1 'polypeptide(L)'
;KKARQYFEAMGINPDIKGSMYQERRLDMRPKIHHYHPLGDVQNVPATVELDCFIFYTHMVVTMEVGDDTWTFYGNAGGVGAPGGLTIIGDMIFTDLSVLTSTTTFGVFSGGDGVGGIEVTWGTHGNFVGGGSADCYPFCAGAFGGSGNWYKSN
;
A
#
# COMPACT_ATOMS: atom_id res chain seq x y z
N LYS A 1 -1.68 13.59 8.39
CA LYS A 1 -1.62 12.71 7.23
C LYS A 1 -1.88 13.48 5.95
N LYS A 2 -1.33 13.00 4.85
CA LYS A 2 -1.37 13.75 3.58
C LYS A 2 -2.77 13.88 2.99
N ALA A 3 -3.61 12.85 3.08
CA ALA A 3 -4.98 12.94 2.58
C ALA A 3 -5.77 14.02 3.30
N ARG A 4 -5.64 14.08 4.62
CA ARG A 4 -6.29 15.11 5.41
C ARG A 4 -5.83 16.50 5.00
N GLN A 5 -4.51 16.69 4.82
CA GLN A 5 -3.96 17.98 4.40
C GLN A 5 -4.50 18.41 3.04
N TYR A 6 -4.65 17.49 2.10
CA TYR A 6 -5.22 17.78 0.79
C TYR A 6 -6.67 18.21 0.88
N PHE A 7 -7.47 17.50 1.67
CA PHE A 7 -8.87 17.88 1.85
C PHE A 7 -8.98 19.27 2.47
N GLU A 8 -8.17 19.57 3.46
CA GLU A 8 -8.13 20.90 4.10
C GLU A 8 -7.70 21.97 3.10
N ALA A 9 -6.67 21.70 2.28
CA ALA A 9 -6.19 22.65 1.26
C ALA A 9 -7.27 22.95 0.21
N MET A 10 -8.13 21.99 -0.08
CA MET A 10 -9.26 22.19 -1.00
C MET A 10 -10.51 22.78 -0.34
N GLY A 11 -10.42 23.11 0.95
CA GLY A 11 -11.56 23.63 1.69
C GLY A 11 -12.55 22.58 2.15
N ILE A 12 -12.15 21.32 2.14
CA ILE A 12 -12.98 20.21 2.60
C ILE A 12 -12.51 19.81 3.99
N ASN A 13 -13.43 19.79 4.96
CA ASN A 13 -13.10 19.35 6.32
C ASN A 13 -13.43 17.85 6.45
N PRO A 14 -12.43 16.97 6.57
CA PRO A 14 -12.68 15.54 6.69
C PRO A 14 -13.32 15.11 8.01
N ASP A 15 -13.35 15.98 9.01
CA ASP A 15 -13.96 15.70 10.30
C ASP A 15 -15.46 16.02 10.35
N ILE A 16 -16.00 16.62 9.30
CA ILE A 16 -17.43 16.90 9.24
C ILE A 16 -18.22 15.60 9.17
N LYS A 17 -19.24 15.50 10.02
CA LYS A 17 -20.15 14.35 10.01
C LYS A 17 -20.76 14.17 8.63
N GLY A 18 -20.64 12.96 8.08
CA GLY A 18 -21.09 12.65 6.73
C GLY A 18 -20.01 12.79 5.67
N SER A 19 -18.79 13.19 6.05
CA SER A 19 -17.66 13.17 5.14
C SER A 19 -17.39 11.75 4.65
N MET A 20 -17.02 11.61 3.38
CA MET A 20 -16.62 10.32 2.82
C MET A 20 -15.21 9.91 3.23
N TYR A 21 -14.42 10.83 3.77
CA TYR A 21 -13.07 10.52 4.23
C TYR A 21 -13.12 9.73 5.53
N GLN A 22 -12.41 8.61 5.55
CA GLN A 22 -12.28 7.77 6.74
C GLN A 22 -10.83 7.35 6.93
N GLU A 23 -10.42 7.23 8.19
CA GLU A 23 -9.12 6.66 8.53
C GLU A 23 -9.32 5.28 9.12
N ARG A 24 -8.53 4.31 8.66
CA ARG A 24 -8.65 2.93 9.08
C ARG A 24 -7.27 2.32 9.29
N ARG A 25 -7.21 1.40 10.24
CA ARG A 25 -6.03 0.59 10.50
C ARG A 25 -6.34 -0.86 10.18
N LEU A 26 -5.48 -1.49 9.40
CA LEU A 26 -5.63 -2.86 8.94
C LEU A 26 -4.39 -3.67 9.29
N ASP A 27 -4.59 -4.96 9.53
CA ASP A 27 -3.48 -5.88 9.74
C ASP A 27 -3.21 -6.67 8.47
N MET A 28 -1.93 -6.86 8.13
CA MET A 28 -1.57 -7.64 6.96
C MET A 28 -1.88 -9.11 7.16
N ARG A 29 -2.32 -9.75 6.08
CA ARG A 29 -2.47 -11.20 6.03
C ARG A 29 -1.08 -11.84 5.96
N PRO A 30 -0.93 -13.09 6.46
CA PRO A 30 0.37 -13.75 6.48
C PRO A 30 0.93 -14.06 5.08
N LYS A 31 0.10 -14.02 4.02
CA LYS A 31 0.56 -14.27 2.66
C LYS A 31 -0.37 -13.66 1.62
N ILE A 32 0.15 -13.47 0.42
CA ILE A 32 -0.61 -13.01 -0.74
C ILE A 32 -1.04 -14.23 -1.55
N HIS A 33 -2.35 -14.36 -1.78
CA HIS A 33 -2.91 -15.57 -2.37
C HIS A 33 -2.68 -15.71 -3.88
N HIS A 34 -2.56 -14.61 -4.63
CA HIS A 34 -2.51 -14.64 -6.09
C HIS A 34 -1.13 -14.83 -6.68
N TYR A 35 -0.09 -14.67 -5.89
CA TYR A 35 1.26 -14.62 -6.41
C TYR A 35 2.07 -15.81 -5.95
N HIS A 36 2.82 -16.37 -6.90
CA HIS A 36 3.74 -17.47 -6.65
C HIS A 36 5.15 -16.94 -6.90
N PRO A 37 5.80 -16.33 -5.89
CA PRO A 37 7.13 -15.81 -6.07
C PRO A 37 8.12 -16.92 -6.38
N LEU A 38 9.08 -16.62 -7.26
CA LEU A 38 10.17 -17.53 -7.57
C LEU A 38 11.23 -17.44 -6.47
N GLY A 39 11.57 -18.57 -5.88
CA GLY A 39 12.58 -18.64 -4.84
C GLY A 39 12.01 -18.51 -3.43
N ASP A 40 12.91 -18.41 -2.47
CA ASP A 40 12.54 -18.33 -1.05
C ASP A 40 11.94 -16.98 -0.71
N VAL A 41 10.83 -17.02 0.00
CA VAL A 41 10.11 -15.84 0.42
C VAL A 41 10.65 -15.36 1.77
N GLN A 42 10.93 -14.08 1.87
CA GLN A 42 11.28 -13.41 3.12
C GLN A 42 10.08 -12.61 3.62
N ASN A 43 9.88 -12.61 4.94
CA ASN A 43 8.88 -11.79 5.61
C ASN A 43 9.60 -10.75 6.46
N VAL A 44 9.23 -9.49 6.33
CA VAL A 44 9.82 -8.42 7.13
C VAL A 44 8.72 -7.55 7.72
N PRO A 45 8.92 -7.03 8.94
CA PRO A 45 7.97 -6.09 9.52
C PRO A 45 7.84 -4.85 8.64
N ALA A 46 6.61 -4.45 8.36
CA ALA A 46 6.36 -3.30 7.50
C ALA A 46 5.09 -2.57 7.91
N THR A 47 5.06 -1.28 7.60
CA THR A 47 3.89 -0.43 7.74
C THR A 47 3.65 0.25 6.40
N VAL A 48 2.42 0.14 5.91
CA VAL A 48 1.99 0.80 4.67
C VAL A 48 0.99 1.88 5.04
N GLU A 49 1.27 3.12 4.68
CA GLU A 49 0.35 4.23 4.85
C GLU A 49 -0.14 4.67 3.47
N LEU A 50 -1.45 4.61 3.28
CA LEU A 50 -2.11 5.03 2.06
C LEU A 50 -3.01 6.22 2.38
N ASP A 51 -2.85 7.29 1.62
CA ASP A 51 -3.73 8.44 1.66
C ASP A 51 -4.43 8.51 0.32
N CYS A 52 -5.70 8.09 0.31
CA CYS A 52 -6.48 7.93 -0.91
C CYS A 52 -7.46 9.07 -1.10
N PHE A 53 -7.47 9.60 -2.30
CA PHE A 53 -8.49 10.50 -2.82
C PHE A 53 -9.21 9.75 -3.92
N ILE A 54 -10.26 10.30 -4.47
CA ILE A 54 -11.07 9.57 -5.46
C ILE A 54 -10.24 9.10 -6.66
N PHE A 55 -9.28 9.92 -7.13
CA PHE A 55 -8.49 9.60 -8.33
C PHE A 55 -6.98 9.56 -8.09
N TYR A 56 -6.57 9.58 -6.84
CA TYR A 56 -5.16 9.70 -6.50
C TYR A 56 -4.87 9.01 -5.17
N THR A 57 -3.71 8.40 -5.09
CA THR A 57 -3.22 7.81 -3.83
C THR A 57 -1.77 8.18 -3.62
N HIS A 58 -1.43 8.59 -2.41
CA HIS A 58 -0.07 8.72 -1.95
C HIS A 58 0.24 7.56 -1.00
N MET A 59 1.41 6.96 -1.16
CA MET A 59 1.80 5.81 -0.34
C MET A 59 3.17 6.01 0.27
N VAL A 60 3.27 5.66 1.55
CA VAL A 60 4.55 5.56 2.25
C VAL A 60 4.63 4.16 2.85
N VAL A 61 5.69 3.45 2.54
CA VAL A 61 5.96 2.13 3.12
C VAL A 61 7.25 2.20 3.89
N THR A 62 7.23 1.68 5.11
CA THR A 62 8.43 1.53 5.93
C THR A 62 8.60 0.06 6.25
N MET A 63 9.78 -0.50 5.96
CA MET A 63 10.07 -1.89 6.31
C MET A 63 11.42 -2.00 7.00
N GLU A 64 11.51 -2.94 7.92
CA GLU A 64 12.73 -3.21 8.68
C GLU A 64 13.38 -4.49 8.15
N VAL A 65 14.57 -4.36 7.59
CA VAL A 65 15.32 -5.50 7.04
C VAL A 65 16.67 -5.57 7.74
N GLY A 66 16.81 -6.49 8.70
CA GLY A 66 17.99 -6.54 9.55
C GLY A 66 18.11 -5.26 10.36
N ASP A 67 19.24 -4.59 10.25
CA ASP A 67 19.49 -3.33 10.95
C ASP A 67 19.12 -2.10 10.12
N ASP A 68 18.62 -2.30 8.91
CA ASP A 68 18.30 -1.22 7.98
C ASP A 68 16.80 -0.95 7.93
N THR A 69 16.47 0.32 7.77
CA THR A 69 15.10 0.76 7.49
C THR A 69 15.01 1.20 6.04
N TRP A 70 14.08 0.62 5.31
CA TRP A 70 13.80 1.00 3.93
C TRP A 70 12.45 1.71 3.88
N THR A 71 12.40 2.85 3.19
CA THR A 71 11.18 3.63 3.03
C THR A 71 10.90 3.87 1.56
N PHE A 72 9.67 3.58 1.16
CA PHE A 72 9.18 3.83 -0.20
C PHE A 72 8.21 5.01 -0.16
N TYR A 73 8.42 5.95 -1.06
CA TYR A 73 7.50 7.06 -1.28
C TYR A 73 6.95 6.96 -2.70
N GLY A 74 5.65 6.81 -2.84
CA GLY A 74 5.03 6.65 -4.14
C GLY A 74 3.73 7.41 -4.29
N ASN A 75 3.38 7.65 -5.55
CA ASN A 75 2.13 8.28 -5.95
C ASN A 75 1.50 7.45 -7.05
N ALA A 76 0.20 7.33 -7.00
CA ALA A 76 -0.55 6.51 -7.94
C ALA A 76 -1.81 7.21 -8.40
N GLY A 77 -2.18 6.98 -9.65
CA GLY A 77 -3.45 7.37 -10.20
C GLY A 77 -4.38 6.17 -10.33
N GLY A 78 -5.67 6.42 -10.30
CA GLY A 78 -6.66 5.37 -10.39
C GLY A 78 -8.00 5.84 -9.88
N VAL A 79 -8.78 4.91 -9.34
CA VAL A 79 -10.09 5.21 -8.78
C VAL A 79 -10.25 4.45 -7.47
N GLY A 80 -10.73 5.12 -6.43
CA GLY A 80 -11.01 4.46 -5.17
C GLY A 80 -11.76 5.34 -4.19
N ALA A 81 -12.13 4.75 -3.08
CA ALA A 81 -12.81 5.46 -2.00
C ALA A 81 -11.80 6.36 -1.27
N PRO A 82 -12.21 7.59 -0.90
CA PRO A 82 -11.33 8.48 -0.14
C PRO A 82 -11.12 7.96 1.28
N GLY A 83 -9.92 8.13 1.80
CA GLY A 83 -9.60 7.75 3.16
C GLY A 83 -8.12 7.53 3.39
N GLY A 84 -7.76 7.38 4.64
CA GLY A 84 -6.42 6.99 5.07
C GLY A 84 -6.42 5.55 5.55
N LEU A 85 -5.47 4.77 5.07
CA LEU A 85 -5.29 3.39 5.48
C LEU A 85 -3.88 3.23 6.05
N THR A 86 -3.79 2.60 7.22
CA THR A 86 -2.52 2.18 7.79
C THR A 86 -2.55 0.65 7.90
N ILE A 87 -1.69 -0.01 7.13
CA ILE A 87 -1.62 -1.46 7.08
C ILE A 87 -0.34 -1.90 7.78
N ILE A 88 -0.47 -2.73 8.81
CA ILE A 88 0.64 -3.14 9.67
C ILE A 88 0.78 -4.65 9.63
N GLY A 89 2.00 -5.13 9.57
CA GLY A 89 2.31 -6.55 9.62
C GLY A 89 3.58 -6.87 8.88
N ASP A 90 3.63 -8.03 8.26
CA ASP A 90 4.79 -8.47 7.52
C ASP A 90 4.54 -8.37 6.02
N MET A 91 5.50 -7.77 5.33
CA MET A 91 5.54 -7.74 3.88
C MET A 91 6.42 -8.87 3.38
N ILE A 92 6.13 -9.40 2.20
CA ILE A 92 6.90 -10.48 1.61
C ILE A 92 7.64 -10.02 0.36
N PHE A 93 8.82 -10.59 0.13
CA PHE A 93 9.58 -10.42 -1.10
C PHE A 93 10.58 -11.57 -1.24
N THR A 94 11.14 -11.75 -2.43
CA THR A 94 12.13 -12.81 -2.67
C THR A 94 13.56 -12.29 -2.73
N ASP A 95 13.75 -11.10 -3.30
CA ASP A 95 15.08 -10.50 -3.49
C ASP A 95 15.01 -9.02 -3.12
N LEU A 96 15.70 -8.64 -2.05
CA LEU A 96 15.70 -7.27 -1.57
C LEU A 96 16.22 -6.28 -2.60
N SER A 97 17.29 -6.63 -3.33
CA SER A 97 17.86 -5.72 -4.31
C SER A 97 16.92 -5.48 -5.49
N VAL A 98 16.15 -6.48 -5.87
CA VAL A 98 15.13 -6.35 -6.91
C VAL A 98 13.97 -5.49 -6.40
N LEU A 99 13.48 -5.76 -5.21
CA LEU A 99 12.40 -4.96 -4.62
C LEU A 99 12.79 -3.49 -4.49
N THR A 100 13.94 -3.21 -3.92
CA THR A 100 14.36 -1.83 -3.65
C THR A 100 14.80 -1.06 -4.91
N SER A 101 14.96 -1.73 -6.03
CA SER A 101 15.17 -1.09 -7.32
C SER A 101 13.89 -0.98 -8.16
N THR A 102 12.78 -1.54 -7.69
CA THR A 102 11.50 -1.50 -8.40
C THR A 102 10.76 -0.23 -8.05
N THR A 103 10.41 0.54 -9.08
CA THR A 103 9.70 1.82 -8.91
C THR A 103 8.19 1.70 -9.11
N THR A 104 7.73 0.70 -9.85
CA THR A 104 6.32 0.52 -10.18
C THR A 104 5.60 -0.23 -9.08
N PHE A 105 4.44 0.27 -8.67
CA PHE A 105 3.60 -0.39 -7.70
C PHE A 105 2.13 -0.27 -8.05
N GLY A 106 1.32 -1.09 -7.41
CA GLY A 106 -0.13 -1.04 -7.53
C GLY A 106 -0.81 -1.27 -6.19
N VAL A 107 -2.02 -0.73 -6.08
CA VAL A 107 -2.91 -0.94 -4.94
C VAL A 107 -4.24 -1.39 -5.50
N PHE A 108 -4.69 -2.58 -5.12
CA PHE A 108 -5.90 -3.18 -5.69
C PHE A 108 -6.81 -3.74 -4.61
N SER A 109 -8.07 -3.40 -4.68
CA SER A 109 -9.10 -3.97 -3.81
C SER A 109 -9.88 -5.03 -4.53
N GLY A 110 -10.22 -6.11 -3.81
CA GLY A 110 -11.03 -7.19 -4.35
C GLY A 110 -10.27 -8.10 -5.32
N GLY A 111 -9.01 -7.82 -5.59
CA GLY A 111 -8.21 -8.58 -6.54
C GLY A 111 -7.91 -10.01 -6.09
N ASP A 112 -8.01 -10.29 -4.81
CA ASP A 112 -7.79 -11.62 -4.25
C ASP A 112 -9.08 -12.43 -4.12
N GLY A 113 -10.22 -11.88 -4.52
CA GLY A 113 -11.50 -12.58 -4.47
C GLY A 113 -12.12 -12.72 -3.10
N VAL A 114 -11.51 -12.19 -2.05
CA VAL A 114 -11.99 -12.34 -0.66
C VAL A 114 -12.20 -11.01 0.07
N GLY A 115 -12.32 -9.92 -0.67
CA GLY A 115 -12.63 -8.61 -0.09
C GLY A 115 -11.44 -7.97 0.62
N GLY A 116 -10.26 -8.15 0.09
CA GLY A 116 -9.05 -7.57 0.64
C GLY A 116 -8.50 -6.43 -0.18
N ILE A 117 -7.44 -5.83 0.34
CA ILE A 117 -6.62 -4.87 -0.38
C ILE A 117 -5.20 -5.43 -0.52
N GLU A 118 -4.63 -5.26 -1.68
CA GLU A 118 -3.26 -5.68 -1.97
C GLU A 118 -2.40 -4.49 -2.37
N VAL A 119 -1.18 -4.46 -1.86
CA VAL A 119 -0.15 -3.52 -2.31
C VAL A 119 0.99 -4.36 -2.86
N THR A 120 1.34 -4.15 -4.13
CA THR A 120 2.33 -4.98 -4.80
C THR A 120 3.32 -4.14 -5.60
N TRP A 121 4.55 -4.62 -5.66
CA TRP A 121 5.61 -4.08 -6.52
C TRP A 121 5.87 -5.05 -7.65
N GLY A 122 6.18 -4.49 -8.82
CA GLY A 122 6.35 -5.25 -10.04
C GLY A 122 5.14 -5.14 -10.94
N THR A 123 5.14 -5.91 -12.02
CA THR A 123 4.03 -5.95 -12.97
C THR A 123 3.23 -7.22 -12.78
N HIS A 124 2.04 -7.26 -13.36
CA HIS A 124 1.18 -8.43 -13.32
C HIS A 124 1.94 -9.64 -13.90
N GLY A 125 1.98 -10.73 -13.13
CA GLY A 125 2.73 -11.93 -13.51
C GLY A 125 4.21 -11.89 -13.16
N ASN A 126 4.70 -10.76 -12.65
CA ASN A 126 6.10 -10.62 -12.25
C ASN A 126 6.17 -9.97 -10.87
N PHE A 127 5.71 -10.72 -9.88
CA PHE A 127 5.64 -10.26 -8.50
C PHE A 127 7.04 -10.11 -7.92
N VAL A 128 7.32 -8.95 -7.34
CA VAL A 128 8.59 -8.62 -6.70
C VAL A 128 8.45 -8.58 -5.18
N GLY A 129 7.37 -8.04 -4.70
CA GLY A 129 7.08 -7.96 -3.29
C GLY A 129 5.74 -7.31 -3.03
N GLY A 130 5.25 -7.44 -1.80
CA GLY A 130 4.01 -6.81 -1.42
C GLY A 130 3.38 -7.38 -0.16
N GLY A 131 2.18 -6.91 0.11
CA GLY A 131 1.37 -7.35 1.23
C GLY A 131 -0.10 -7.19 0.95
N SER A 132 -0.93 -7.84 1.74
CA SER A 132 -2.38 -7.73 1.62
C SER A 132 -3.02 -7.68 3.01
N ALA A 133 -4.24 -7.16 3.07
CA ALA A 133 -5.02 -7.08 4.29
C ALA A 133 -6.50 -7.26 3.97
N ASP A 134 -7.26 -7.68 4.97
CA ASP A 134 -8.71 -7.66 4.85
C ASP A 134 -9.20 -6.23 4.97
N CYS A 135 -10.07 -5.81 4.05
CA CYS A 135 -10.59 -4.46 4.04
C CYS A 135 -12.05 -4.47 3.57
N TYR A 136 -12.92 -4.95 4.43
CA TYR A 136 -14.34 -5.04 4.13
C TYR A 136 -15.11 -4.06 5.01
N PRO A 137 -16.13 -3.37 4.49
CA PRO A 137 -16.69 -3.45 3.13
C PRO A 137 -16.19 -2.36 2.16
N PHE A 138 -15.33 -1.44 2.57
CA PHE A 138 -15.11 -0.17 1.87
C PHE A 138 -13.68 0.07 1.37
N CYS A 139 -13.00 -0.93 0.90
CA CYS A 139 -11.71 -0.71 0.24
C CYS A 139 -11.79 -0.98 -1.25
N ALA A 140 -12.75 -0.37 -1.90
CA ALA A 140 -12.84 -0.49 -3.36
C ALA A 140 -11.85 0.47 -4.01
N GLY A 141 -11.08 -0.02 -4.95
CA GLY A 141 -10.18 0.83 -5.70
C GLY A 141 -9.13 0.06 -6.47
N ALA A 142 -8.59 0.75 -7.46
CA ALA A 142 -7.46 0.26 -8.24
C ALA A 142 -6.58 1.45 -8.60
N PHE A 143 -5.33 1.41 -8.14
CA PHE A 143 -4.35 2.47 -8.37
C PHE A 143 -3.06 1.86 -8.87
N GLY A 144 -2.44 2.52 -9.84
CA GLY A 144 -1.13 2.15 -10.32
C GLY A 144 -0.24 3.37 -10.43
N GLY A 145 1.01 3.22 -10.04
CA GLY A 145 1.91 4.35 -10.04
C GLY A 145 3.36 3.98 -9.81
N SER A 146 4.12 4.95 -9.35
CA SER A 146 5.55 4.75 -9.16
C SER A 146 6.08 5.54 -7.97
N GLY A 147 7.27 5.17 -7.56
CA GLY A 147 7.98 5.82 -6.47
C GLY A 147 9.39 5.27 -6.33
N ASN A 148 10.01 5.57 -5.21
CA ASN A 148 11.39 5.18 -4.98
C ASN A 148 11.60 4.69 -3.54
N TRP A 149 12.54 3.76 -3.40
CA TRP A 149 12.99 3.25 -2.13
C TRP A 149 14.21 4.02 -1.63
N TYR A 150 14.24 4.28 -0.35
CA TYR A 150 15.37 4.95 0.33
C TYR A 150 15.76 4.15 1.55
N LYS A 151 17.06 3.96 1.73
CA LYS A 151 17.60 3.25 2.90
C LYS A 151 18.06 4.25 3.94
N SER A 152 17.70 4.01 5.20
CA SER A 152 18.23 4.75 6.34
C SER A 152 18.67 3.76 7.43
N ASN A 153 19.59 4.19 8.24
CA ASN A 153 20.09 3.39 9.35
C ASN A 153 19.51 3.86 10.67
#